data_86ff0150e61fe439cd348270004733e5
#
_entry.id   86ff0150e61fe439cd348270004733e5
#
_cell.length_a   1.000
_cell.length_b   1.000
_cell.length_c   1.000
_cell.angle_alpha   90.00
_cell.angle_beta   90.00
_cell.angle_gamma   90.00
#
_symmetry.space_group_name_H-M   'P 1'
#
loop_
_entity.id
_entity.type
_entity.pdbx_description
1 polymer ?
#
loop_
_entity_poly.entity_id
_entity_poly.type
_entity_poly.pdbx_seq_one_letter_code
_entity_poly.pdbx_strand_id
1 'polypeptide(L)'
;MSRRHSAEKREVNPDPKFGNVIVTKFMNSIMYDGKKSAAESIVYGALEMIEAKTKQGPLPVFEQALENVMPTIEVRSRRVGGATYQVPVEVRSVRRQALGIRWLITAARDRNEKTMTERLSAELLDASNGRGNAVKKREDVHRMAEANRAFSHYRW
;
A
#
# COMPACT_ATOMS: atom_id res chain seq x y z
N MET A 1 -27.10 1.13 -6.27
CA MET A 1 -26.02 2.14 -6.25
C MET A 1 -26.62 3.53 -6.11
N SER A 2 -26.08 4.33 -5.19
CA SER A 2 -26.53 5.73 -5.06
C SER A 2 -26.00 6.56 -6.23
N ARG A 3 -26.90 7.22 -6.98
CA ARG A 3 -26.53 8.14 -8.07
C ARG A 3 -26.55 9.60 -7.64
N ARG A 4 -27.15 9.91 -6.49
CA ARG A 4 -27.37 11.30 -6.00
C ARG A 4 -26.33 11.75 -4.99
N HIS A 5 -25.75 10.83 -4.23
CA HIS A 5 -24.71 11.13 -3.24
C HIS A 5 -23.71 9.98 -3.13
N SER A 6 -22.51 10.27 -2.68
CA SER A 6 -21.53 9.22 -2.36
C SER A 6 -21.94 8.51 -1.08
N ALA A 7 -21.58 7.23 -0.95
CA ALA A 7 -21.79 6.49 0.29
C ALA A 7 -21.02 7.14 1.44
N GLU A 8 -21.60 7.14 2.62
CA GLU A 8 -20.93 7.59 3.85
C GLU A 8 -19.73 6.70 4.15
N LYS A 9 -18.63 7.33 4.52
CA LYS A 9 -17.41 6.61 4.90
C LYS A 9 -17.55 6.16 6.35
N ARG A 10 -17.46 4.85 6.56
CA ARG A 10 -17.41 4.30 7.92
C ARG A 10 -16.10 4.69 8.59
N GLU A 11 -16.17 5.08 9.83
CA GLU A 11 -15.00 5.29 10.68
C GLU A 11 -14.33 3.94 10.98
N VAL A 12 -13.02 3.95 10.97
CA VAL A 12 -12.20 2.77 11.31
C VAL A 12 -11.60 3.00 12.68
N ASN A 13 -11.94 2.13 13.62
CA ASN A 13 -11.38 2.19 14.96
C ASN A 13 -9.86 1.92 14.92
N PRO A 14 -9.08 2.61 15.76
CA PRO A 14 -7.66 2.34 15.88
C PRO A 14 -7.41 0.92 16.42
N ASP A 15 -6.24 0.41 16.10
CA ASP A 15 -5.77 -0.88 16.59
C ASP A 15 -5.60 -0.88 18.13
N PRO A 16 -6.06 -1.92 18.86
CA PRO A 16 -5.96 -1.95 20.32
C PRO A 16 -4.54 -2.06 20.86
N LYS A 17 -3.59 -2.63 20.09
CA LYS A 17 -2.20 -2.83 20.53
C LYS A 17 -1.34 -1.58 20.33
N PHE A 18 -1.47 -0.90 19.20
CA PHE A 18 -0.65 0.26 18.83
C PHE A 18 -1.44 1.58 18.74
N GLY A 19 -2.77 1.52 18.83
CA GLY A 19 -3.62 2.72 18.72
C GLY A 19 -3.59 3.38 17.33
N ASN A 20 -3.19 2.65 16.28
CA ASN A 20 -2.97 3.18 14.94
C ASN A 20 -4.06 2.74 13.95
N VAL A 21 -4.74 3.71 13.35
CA VAL A 21 -5.80 3.46 12.35
C VAL A 21 -5.24 2.83 11.06
N ILE A 22 -3.98 3.15 10.69
CA ILE A 22 -3.36 2.61 9.47
C ILE A 22 -3.12 1.12 9.63
N VAL A 23 -2.72 0.66 10.81
CA VAL A 23 -2.54 -0.76 11.13
C VAL A 23 -3.87 -1.50 10.99
N THR A 24 -4.97 -0.93 11.50
CA THR A 24 -6.31 -1.51 11.31
C THR A 24 -6.71 -1.61 9.85
N LYS A 25 -6.47 -0.55 9.06
CA LYS A 25 -6.71 -0.58 7.60
C LYS A 25 -5.88 -1.64 6.90
N PHE A 26 -4.63 -1.82 7.33
CA PHE A 26 -3.75 -2.85 6.81
C PHE A 26 -4.27 -4.26 7.11
N MET A 27 -4.69 -4.52 8.36
CA MET A 27 -5.33 -5.78 8.76
C MET A 27 -6.59 -6.08 7.94
N ASN A 28 -7.45 -5.09 7.76
CA ASN A 28 -8.65 -5.23 6.96
C ASN A 28 -8.34 -5.54 5.48
N SER A 29 -7.23 -5.05 4.98
CA SER A 29 -6.82 -5.26 3.57
C SER A 29 -6.13 -6.60 3.34
N ILE A 30 -5.44 -7.16 4.34
CA ILE A 30 -4.81 -8.48 4.26
C ILE A 30 -5.81 -9.62 4.50
N MET A 31 -6.93 -9.32 5.16
CA MET A 31 -7.97 -10.28 5.51
C MET A 31 -8.61 -10.93 4.29
N TYR A 32 -8.81 -12.25 4.37
CA TYR A 32 -9.63 -13.04 3.43
C TYR A 32 -10.87 -13.62 4.13
N ASP A 33 -11.97 -13.71 3.42
CA ASP A 33 -13.21 -14.36 3.86
C ASP A 33 -13.74 -13.86 5.22
N GLY A 34 -13.43 -12.62 5.58
CA GLY A 34 -13.83 -12.06 6.88
C GLY A 34 -13.07 -12.63 8.08
N LYS A 35 -12.01 -13.40 7.89
CA LYS A 35 -11.21 -14.02 8.97
C LYS A 35 -10.29 -12.98 9.61
N LYS A 36 -10.85 -12.09 10.41
CA LYS A 36 -10.13 -10.97 11.02
C LYS A 36 -9.08 -11.43 12.03
N SER A 37 -9.38 -12.43 12.86
CA SER A 37 -8.43 -12.96 13.84
C SER A 37 -7.17 -13.53 13.20
N ALA A 38 -7.28 -14.18 12.03
CA ALA A 38 -6.12 -14.65 11.28
C ALA A 38 -5.29 -13.47 10.74
N ALA A 39 -5.94 -12.43 10.22
CA ALA A 39 -5.26 -11.22 9.75
C ALA A 39 -4.53 -10.50 10.89
N GLU A 40 -5.15 -10.38 12.06
CA GLU A 40 -4.54 -9.82 13.27
C GLU A 40 -3.30 -10.61 13.70
N SER A 41 -3.40 -11.94 13.76
CA SER A 41 -2.27 -12.81 14.10
C SER A 41 -1.10 -12.66 13.13
N ILE A 42 -1.37 -12.54 11.83
CA ILE A 42 -0.34 -12.34 10.80
C ILE A 42 0.35 -10.99 10.99
N VAL A 43 -0.41 -9.91 11.16
CA VAL A 43 0.15 -8.56 11.26
C VAL A 43 0.91 -8.37 12.57
N TYR A 44 0.34 -8.79 13.69
CA TYR A 44 1.03 -8.71 14.98
C TYR A 44 2.29 -9.57 15.01
N GLY A 45 2.20 -10.81 14.52
CA GLY A 45 3.38 -11.69 14.45
C GLY A 45 4.47 -11.13 13.54
N ALA A 46 4.11 -10.48 12.41
CA ALA A 46 5.08 -9.83 11.55
C ALA A 46 5.76 -8.63 12.25
N LEU A 47 4.99 -7.81 12.97
CA LEU A 47 5.54 -6.68 13.73
C LEU A 47 6.44 -7.13 14.88
N GLU A 48 6.09 -8.20 15.60
CA GLU A 48 6.94 -8.82 16.64
C GLU A 48 8.25 -9.37 16.04
N MET A 49 8.20 -10.01 14.87
CA MET A 49 9.41 -10.46 14.18
C MET A 49 10.31 -9.30 13.75
N ILE A 50 9.73 -8.16 13.34
CA ILE A 50 10.49 -6.95 13.00
C ILE A 50 11.18 -6.40 14.25
N GLU A 51 10.47 -6.29 15.36
CA GLU A 51 11.02 -5.83 16.63
C GLU A 51 12.19 -6.72 17.10
N ALA A 52 12.03 -8.04 17.03
CA ALA A 52 13.08 -8.99 17.38
C ALA A 52 14.34 -8.85 16.51
N LYS A 53 14.18 -8.54 15.21
CA LYS A 53 15.30 -8.39 14.26
C LYS A 53 15.99 -7.03 14.34
N THR A 54 15.20 -5.96 14.47
CA THR A 54 15.74 -4.58 14.42
C THR A 54 16.07 -4.01 15.78
N LYS A 55 15.52 -4.58 16.86
CA LYS A 55 15.56 -4.04 18.22
C LYS A 55 15.01 -2.60 18.31
N GLN A 56 14.21 -2.21 17.36
CA GLN A 56 13.52 -0.92 17.28
C GLN A 56 12.00 -1.14 17.36
N GLY A 57 11.27 -0.12 17.75
CA GLY A 57 9.81 -0.19 17.73
C GLY A 57 9.29 -0.60 16.35
N PRO A 58 8.35 -1.56 16.25
CA PRO A 58 7.89 -2.07 14.96
C PRO A 58 7.05 -1.05 14.18
N LEU A 59 6.35 -0.14 14.87
CA LEU A 59 5.48 0.84 14.24
C LEU A 59 6.24 1.84 13.36
N PRO A 60 7.35 2.47 13.79
CA PRO A 60 8.16 3.33 12.92
C PRO A 60 8.67 2.63 11.66
N VAL A 61 9.06 1.36 11.77
CA VAL A 61 9.50 0.55 10.61
C VAL A 61 8.36 0.32 9.64
N PHE A 62 7.17 0.02 10.15
CA PHE A 62 5.96 -0.14 9.35
C PHE A 62 5.57 1.17 8.62
N GLU A 63 5.58 2.29 9.33
CA GLU A 63 5.25 3.61 8.76
C GLU A 63 6.27 4.02 7.69
N GLN A 64 7.55 3.80 7.94
CA GLN A 64 8.62 4.05 6.97
C GLN A 64 8.48 3.15 5.73
N ALA A 65 8.17 1.88 5.91
CA ALA A 65 7.92 0.95 4.80
C ALA A 65 6.75 1.42 3.94
N LEU A 66 5.65 1.84 4.57
CA LEU A 66 4.47 2.34 3.87
C LEU A 66 4.78 3.63 3.11
N GLU A 67 5.47 4.60 3.72
CA GLU A 67 5.87 5.86 3.08
C GLU A 67 6.76 5.59 1.86
N ASN A 68 7.71 4.67 1.95
CA ASN A 68 8.59 4.29 0.86
C ASN A 68 7.86 3.62 -0.31
N VAL A 69 6.68 3.06 -0.10
CA VAL A 69 5.88 2.39 -1.14
C VAL A 69 4.77 3.27 -1.71
N MET A 70 4.31 4.27 -0.96
CA MET A 70 3.23 5.15 -1.41
C MET A 70 3.63 5.98 -2.63
N PRO A 71 2.88 5.88 -3.78
CA PRO A 71 3.19 6.65 -4.97
C PRO A 71 2.70 8.11 -4.85
N THR A 72 3.45 9.05 -5.40
CA THR A 72 3.04 10.44 -5.52
C THR A 72 2.31 10.73 -6.83
N ILE A 73 2.62 9.96 -7.89
CA ILE A 73 2.08 10.11 -9.23
C ILE A 73 1.66 8.74 -9.78
N GLU A 74 0.59 8.72 -10.53
CA GLU A 74 0.13 7.53 -11.29
C GLU A 74 -0.22 7.92 -12.72
N VAL A 75 -0.37 6.93 -13.59
CA VAL A 75 -0.81 7.12 -14.96
C VAL A 75 -2.27 6.73 -15.10
N ARG A 76 -3.09 7.59 -15.71
CA ARG A 76 -4.48 7.30 -16.03
C ARG A 76 -4.74 7.41 -17.51
N SER A 77 -5.50 6.46 -18.04
CA SER A 77 -5.93 6.50 -19.43
C SER A 77 -6.96 7.59 -19.65
N ARG A 78 -6.75 8.40 -20.68
CA ARG A 78 -7.73 9.38 -21.15
C ARG A 78 -7.90 9.25 -22.65
N ARG A 79 -9.14 9.26 -23.11
CA ARG A 79 -9.47 9.23 -24.54
C ARG A 79 -9.65 10.66 -25.04
N VAL A 80 -8.87 11.05 -26.04
CA VAL A 80 -8.92 12.37 -26.69
C VAL A 80 -8.89 12.16 -28.19
N GLY A 81 -9.91 12.66 -28.91
CA GLY A 81 -9.98 12.57 -30.38
C GLY A 81 -9.91 11.15 -30.94
N GLY A 82 -10.43 10.15 -30.20
CA GLY A 82 -10.40 8.74 -30.63
C GLY A 82 -9.13 7.98 -30.24
N ALA A 83 -8.04 8.64 -29.83
CA ALA A 83 -6.83 8.03 -29.31
C ALA A 83 -6.86 7.96 -27.78
N THR A 84 -6.25 6.91 -27.22
CA THR A 84 -6.12 6.73 -25.77
C THR A 84 -4.70 7.12 -25.34
N TYR A 85 -4.61 8.09 -24.45
CA TYR A 85 -3.34 8.57 -23.90
C TYR A 85 -3.20 8.17 -22.42
N GLN A 86 -2.00 7.84 -22.02
CA GLN A 86 -1.65 7.59 -20.62
C GLN A 86 -1.20 8.91 -19.99
N VAL A 87 -2.07 9.51 -19.17
CA VAL A 87 -1.85 10.84 -18.62
C VAL A 87 -1.34 10.73 -17.16
N PRO A 88 -0.17 11.32 -16.84
CA PRO A 88 0.32 11.37 -15.46
C PRO A 88 -0.56 12.29 -14.61
N VAL A 89 -1.00 11.80 -13.45
CA VAL A 89 -1.81 12.56 -12.48
C VAL A 89 -1.28 12.35 -11.06
N GLU A 90 -1.34 13.40 -10.26
CA GLU A 90 -1.04 13.31 -8.83
C GLU A 90 -2.04 12.40 -8.13
N VAL A 91 -1.55 11.62 -7.18
CA VAL A 91 -2.36 10.69 -6.39
C VAL A 91 -2.82 11.38 -5.10
N ARG A 92 -4.13 11.39 -4.85
CA ARG A 92 -4.69 11.93 -3.61
C ARG A 92 -4.21 11.11 -2.39
N SER A 93 -4.04 11.73 -1.24
CA SER A 93 -3.50 11.11 -0.02
C SER A 93 -4.17 9.80 0.37
N VAL A 94 -5.50 9.75 0.35
CA VAL A 94 -6.28 8.54 0.66
C VAL A 94 -5.96 7.39 -0.32
N ARG A 95 -5.80 7.71 -1.60
CA ARG A 95 -5.46 6.72 -2.62
C ARG A 95 -3.99 6.30 -2.54
N ARG A 96 -3.08 7.22 -2.20
CA ARG A 96 -1.67 6.90 -1.94
C ARG A 96 -1.55 5.81 -0.88
N GLN A 97 -2.23 6.00 0.25
CA GLN A 97 -2.26 5.04 1.34
C GLN A 97 -2.84 3.68 0.90
N ALA A 98 -3.97 3.69 0.19
CA ALA A 98 -4.61 2.46 -0.29
C ALA A 98 -3.72 1.69 -1.28
N LEU A 99 -3.02 2.39 -2.18
CA LEU A 99 -2.07 1.77 -3.11
C LEU A 99 -0.85 1.20 -2.38
N GLY A 100 -0.28 1.94 -1.44
CA GLY A 100 0.85 1.47 -0.63
C GLY A 100 0.53 0.19 0.13
N ILE A 101 -0.60 0.15 0.82
CA ILE A 101 -1.09 -1.04 1.53
C ILE A 101 -1.26 -2.21 0.56
N ARG A 102 -1.93 -2.00 -0.57
CA ARG A 102 -2.17 -3.05 -1.57
C ARG A 102 -0.87 -3.61 -2.13
N TRP A 103 0.08 -2.76 -2.49
CA TRP A 103 1.35 -3.20 -3.07
C TRP A 103 2.22 -3.94 -2.07
N LEU A 104 2.27 -3.51 -0.81
CA LEU A 104 2.95 -4.24 0.26
C LEU A 104 2.36 -5.64 0.45
N ILE A 105 1.04 -5.76 0.51
CA ILE A 105 0.37 -7.05 0.70
C ILE A 105 0.59 -7.97 -0.51
N THR A 106 0.47 -7.43 -1.74
CA THR A 106 0.69 -8.22 -2.96
C THR A 106 2.14 -8.70 -3.01
N ALA A 107 3.11 -7.81 -2.80
CA ALA A 107 4.52 -8.16 -2.80
C ALA A 107 4.87 -9.19 -1.72
N ALA A 108 4.28 -9.07 -0.52
CA ALA A 108 4.47 -10.06 0.54
C ALA A 108 3.92 -11.43 0.14
N ARG A 109 2.75 -11.49 -0.51
CA ARG A 109 2.16 -12.76 -0.97
C ARG A 109 3.01 -13.46 -2.04
N ASP A 110 3.69 -12.71 -2.87
CA ASP A 110 4.55 -13.21 -3.96
C ASP A 110 5.92 -13.72 -3.46
N ARG A 111 6.23 -13.55 -2.18
CA ARG A 111 7.50 -14.04 -1.59
C ARG A 111 7.48 -15.55 -1.37
N ASN A 112 8.68 -16.12 -1.23
CA ASN A 112 8.89 -17.58 -1.13
C ASN A 112 8.97 -18.11 0.30
N GLU A 113 8.94 -17.25 1.33
CA GLU A 113 8.97 -17.68 2.73
C GLU A 113 7.76 -18.58 3.05
N LYS A 114 7.87 -19.40 4.06
CA LYS A 114 6.88 -20.47 4.36
C LYS A 114 5.55 -19.89 4.82
N THR A 115 5.56 -18.97 5.78
CA THR A 115 4.36 -18.41 6.38
C THR A 115 4.09 -16.98 5.92
N MET A 116 2.82 -16.54 5.92
CA MET A 116 2.49 -15.16 5.57
C MET A 116 3.09 -14.15 6.57
N THR A 117 3.22 -14.54 7.83
CA THR A 117 3.88 -13.72 8.86
C THR A 117 5.35 -13.43 8.51
N GLU A 118 6.09 -14.46 8.09
CA GLU A 118 7.48 -14.34 7.65
C GLU A 118 7.59 -13.49 6.38
N ARG A 119 6.74 -13.75 5.39
CA ARG A 119 6.68 -12.98 4.13
C ARG A 119 6.43 -11.51 4.38
N LEU A 120 5.45 -11.20 5.23
CA LEU A 120 5.09 -9.82 5.55
C LEU A 120 6.20 -9.12 6.31
N SER A 121 6.80 -9.77 7.32
CA SER A 121 7.91 -9.19 8.07
C SER A 121 9.12 -8.89 7.19
N ALA A 122 9.46 -9.80 6.27
CA ALA A 122 10.56 -9.63 5.35
C ALA A 122 10.30 -8.49 4.34
N GLU A 123 9.09 -8.42 3.77
CA GLU A 123 8.74 -7.35 2.83
C GLU A 123 8.72 -5.97 3.51
N LEU A 124 8.19 -5.87 4.72
CA LEU A 124 8.19 -4.61 5.47
C LEU A 124 9.61 -4.14 5.82
N LEU A 125 10.51 -5.07 6.19
CA LEU A 125 11.91 -4.74 6.44
C LEU A 125 12.62 -4.28 5.15
N ASP A 126 12.42 -4.99 4.05
CA ASP A 126 13.00 -4.60 2.76
C ASP A 126 12.46 -3.23 2.31
N ALA A 127 11.15 -3.01 2.41
CA ALA A 127 10.52 -1.76 2.04
C ALA A 127 10.97 -0.58 2.91
N SER A 128 11.17 -0.78 4.23
CA SER A 128 11.70 0.26 5.11
C SER A 128 13.11 0.71 4.71
N ASN A 129 13.91 -0.21 4.15
CA ASN A 129 15.25 0.04 3.62
C ASN A 129 15.24 0.47 2.13
N GLY A 130 14.09 0.79 1.56
CA GLY A 130 13.98 1.19 0.16
C GLY A 130 14.20 0.06 -0.86
N ARG A 131 14.00 -1.18 -0.47
CA ARG A 131 14.16 -2.40 -1.28
C ARG A 131 12.86 -3.19 -1.36
N GLY A 132 12.87 -4.25 -2.13
CA GLY A 132 11.73 -5.17 -2.25
C GLY A 132 10.81 -4.88 -3.44
N ASN A 133 9.90 -5.81 -3.71
CA ASN A 133 9.02 -5.76 -4.87
C ASN A 133 7.96 -4.65 -4.77
N ALA A 134 7.53 -4.29 -3.58
CA ALA A 134 6.60 -3.18 -3.37
C ALA A 134 7.21 -1.83 -3.75
N VAL A 135 8.45 -1.58 -3.35
CA VAL A 135 9.21 -0.37 -3.72
C VAL A 135 9.47 -0.35 -5.23
N LYS A 136 9.88 -1.48 -5.81
CA LYS A 136 10.06 -1.60 -7.25
C LYS A 136 8.77 -1.27 -8.02
N LYS A 137 7.62 -1.72 -7.53
CA LYS A 137 6.31 -1.38 -8.12
C LYS A 137 6.06 0.13 -8.14
N ARG A 138 6.37 0.83 -7.05
CA ARG A 138 6.28 2.29 -7.00
C ARG A 138 7.20 2.94 -8.05
N GLU A 139 8.46 2.48 -8.12
CA GLU A 139 9.44 3.01 -9.08
C GLU A 139 8.99 2.80 -10.52
N ASP A 140 8.44 1.63 -10.84
CA ASP A 140 7.92 1.34 -12.18
C ASP A 140 6.75 2.27 -12.55
N VAL A 141 5.84 2.53 -11.60
CA VAL A 141 4.72 3.47 -11.80
C VAL A 141 5.23 4.90 -12.00
N HIS A 142 6.21 5.33 -11.21
CA HIS A 142 6.82 6.65 -11.36
C HIS A 142 7.58 6.78 -12.69
N ARG A 143 8.29 5.73 -13.11
CA ARG A 143 8.98 5.68 -14.41
C ARG A 143 7.99 5.76 -15.58
N MET A 144 6.85 5.04 -15.50
CA MET A 144 5.80 5.16 -16.50
C MET A 144 5.20 6.58 -16.54
N ALA A 145 5.01 7.21 -15.40
CA ALA A 145 4.51 8.59 -15.33
C ALA A 145 5.51 9.58 -15.94
N GLU A 146 6.80 9.40 -15.70
CA GLU A 146 7.85 10.24 -16.30
C GLU A 146 7.94 10.04 -17.81
N ALA A 147 7.88 8.81 -18.29
CA ALA A 147 7.87 8.51 -19.73
C ALA A 147 6.67 9.14 -20.46
N ASN A 148 5.55 9.30 -19.77
CA ASN A 148 4.33 9.91 -20.31
C ASN A 148 4.19 11.40 -19.96
N ARG A 149 5.22 12.04 -19.45
CA ARG A 149 5.21 13.44 -19.00
C ARG A 149 4.78 14.41 -20.10
N ALA A 150 5.08 14.12 -21.35
CA ALA A 150 4.67 14.93 -22.51
C ALA A 150 3.14 15.07 -22.63
N PHE A 151 2.36 14.13 -22.10
CA PHE A 151 0.90 14.15 -22.11
C PHE A 151 0.27 14.81 -20.87
N SER A 152 1.06 15.39 -19.97
CA SER A 152 0.57 16.03 -18.74
C SER A 152 -0.44 17.14 -18.97
N HIS A 153 -0.36 17.84 -20.11
CA HIS A 153 -1.30 18.89 -20.51
C HIS A 153 -2.70 18.37 -20.85
N TYR A 154 -2.89 17.05 -21.02
CA TYR A 154 -4.19 16.43 -21.18
C TYR A 154 -4.91 16.13 -19.85
N ARG A 155 -4.39 16.61 -18.70
CA ARG A 155 -5.09 16.50 -17.41
C ARG A 155 -6.46 17.21 -17.48
N TRP A 156 -7.42 16.66 -16.75
CA TRP A 156 -8.75 17.27 -16.55
C TRP A 156 -8.91 17.77 -15.13
#